data_2bc5c43f95d4dd022b3587246eafd706
#
_entry.id   2bc5c43f95d4dd022b3587246eafd706
#
_cell.length_a   1.000
_cell.length_b   1.000
_cell.length_c   1.000
_cell.angle_alpha   90.00
_cell.angle_beta   90.00
_cell.angle_gamma   90.00
#
_symmetry.space_group_name_H-M   'P 1'
#
loop_
_entity.id
_entity.type
_entity.pdbx_description
1 polymer ?
#
loop_
_entity_poly.entity_id
_entity_poly.type
_entity_poly.pdbx_seq_one_letter_code
_entity_poly.pdbx_strand_id
1 'polypeptide(L)'
;MPNNNEEVLNIIFKISDNLEYEVDEDSIVTILEKQDHKIQKFFRKIKFRIPEYKKITLDEYSSYVFLQIDGKKTVKAIGENLEAKYGDKVNPLYERLLLFLNHIDVNCHYIEKTNS
;
A
#
# COMPACT_ATOMS: atom_id res chain seq x y z
N MET A 1 19.76 16.23 -18.10
CA MET A 1 19.46 15.43 -16.92
C MET A 1 18.27 14.57 -17.17
N PRO A 2 18.43 13.27 -16.93
CA PRO A 2 17.24 12.44 -17.02
C PRO A 2 16.24 12.93 -15.98
N ASN A 3 15.02 13.08 -16.42
CA ASN A 3 13.96 13.49 -15.53
C ASN A 3 13.49 12.26 -14.73
N ASN A 4 14.05 12.08 -13.54
CA ASN A 4 13.70 10.96 -12.69
C ASN A 4 12.19 10.88 -12.41
N ASN A 5 11.50 12.01 -12.48
CA ASN A 5 10.06 12.06 -12.27
C ASN A 5 9.29 11.32 -13.36
N GLU A 6 9.75 11.41 -14.62
CA GLU A 6 9.09 10.69 -15.71
C GLU A 6 9.24 9.18 -15.56
N GLU A 7 10.43 8.72 -15.17
CA GLU A 7 10.66 7.31 -14.95
C GLU A 7 9.78 6.78 -13.81
N VAL A 8 9.69 7.55 -12.71
CA VAL A 8 8.87 7.16 -11.57
C VAL A 8 7.40 7.10 -11.95
N LEU A 9 6.93 8.05 -12.75
CA LEU A 9 5.53 8.10 -13.16
C LEU A 9 5.13 6.93 -14.05
N ASN A 10 6.10 6.28 -14.68
CA ASN A 10 5.84 5.12 -15.53
C ASN A 10 5.94 3.79 -14.81
N ILE A 11 6.30 3.81 -13.54
CA ILE A 11 6.38 2.58 -12.75
C ILE A 11 4.98 1.99 -12.58
N ILE A 12 4.90 0.68 -12.70
CA ILE A 12 3.68 -0.08 -12.45
C ILE A 12 3.93 -0.97 -11.24
N PHE A 13 3.10 -0.82 -10.22
CA PHE A 13 3.18 -1.65 -9.03
C PHE A 13 2.10 -2.71 -9.03
N LYS A 14 2.35 -3.78 -8.32
CA LYS A 14 1.32 -4.79 -8.01
C LYS A 14 1.34 -5.07 -6.51
N ILE A 15 0.25 -5.60 -6.01
CA ILE A 15 0.18 -6.02 -4.62
C ILE A 15 1.04 -7.27 -4.46
N SER A 16 1.83 -7.33 -3.40
CA SER A 16 2.67 -8.50 -3.11
C SER A 16 1.80 -9.75 -2.99
N ASP A 17 2.28 -10.84 -3.59
CA ASP A 17 1.51 -12.09 -3.65
C ASP A 17 1.19 -12.67 -2.27
N ASN A 18 2.03 -12.36 -1.28
CA ASN A 18 1.87 -12.88 0.08
C ASN A 18 1.03 -11.98 0.98
N LEU A 19 0.62 -10.82 0.49
CA LEU A 19 -0.13 -9.87 1.30
C LEU A 19 -1.59 -10.27 1.40
N GLU A 20 -2.11 -10.29 2.62
CA GLU A 20 -3.53 -10.52 2.85
C GLU A 20 -4.17 -9.21 3.30
N TYR A 21 -5.37 -8.96 2.81
CA TYR A 21 -6.09 -7.75 3.18
C TYR A 21 -7.60 -7.97 2.97
N GLU A 22 -8.38 -7.11 3.61
CA GLU A 22 -9.83 -7.09 3.50
C GLU A 22 -10.27 -5.72 3.01
N VAL A 23 -11.40 -5.67 2.30
CA VAL A 23 -11.99 -4.41 1.84
C VAL A 23 -13.43 -4.39 2.33
N ASP A 24 -13.82 -3.31 3.03
CA ASP A 24 -15.18 -3.20 3.54
C ASP A 24 -16.13 -2.53 2.55
N GLU A 25 -17.38 -2.33 2.97
CA GLU A 25 -18.43 -1.74 2.12
C GLU A 25 -18.10 -0.33 1.66
N ASP A 26 -17.31 0.40 2.43
CA ASP A 26 -16.91 1.77 2.11
C ASP A 26 -15.60 1.84 1.33
N SER A 27 -15.11 0.70 0.85
CA SER A 27 -13.85 0.58 0.12
C SER A 27 -12.64 0.95 0.98
N ILE A 28 -12.73 0.75 2.28
CA ILE A 28 -11.62 0.93 3.21
C ILE A 28 -10.87 -0.40 3.33
N VAL A 29 -9.57 -0.32 3.15
CA VAL A 29 -8.68 -1.49 3.14
C VAL A 29 -8.11 -1.72 4.53
N THR A 30 -8.15 -2.95 5.00
CA THR A 30 -7.46 -3.37 6.21
C THR A 30 -6.42 -4.41 5.84
N ILE A 31 -5.17 -4.10 6.12
CA ILE A 31 -4.05 -5.01 5.87
C ILE A 31 -3.95 -5.99 7.03
N LEU A 32 -3.78 -7.26 6.70
CA LEU A 32 -3.62 -8.33 7.69
C LEU A 32 -2.15 -8.75 7.70
N GLU A 33 -1.37 -8.16 8.61
CA GLU A 33 0.05 -8.50 8.74
C GLU A 33 0.23 -9.72 9.63
N LYS A 34 0.97 -10.70 9.14
CA LYS A 34 1.32 -11.85 9.96
C LYS A 34 2.21 -11.43 11.12
N GLN A 35 1.91 -11.92 12.30
CA GLN A 35 2.75 -11.71 13.46
C GLN A 35 4.07 -12.47 13.32
N ASP A 36 5.13 -11.89 13.88
CA ASP A 36 6.45 -12.49 13.87
C ASP A 36 6.41 -13.83 14.59
N HIS A 37 6.98 -14.84 13.95
CA HIS A 37 7.06 -16.20 14.50
C HIS A 37 7.73 -16.26 15.86
N LYS A 38 8.74 -15.42 16.09
CA LYS A 38 9.46 -15.37 17.37
C LYS A 38 8.57 -14.86 18.48
N ILE A 39 7.77 -13.84 18.20
CA ILE A 39 6.83 -13.28 19.17
C ILE A 39 5.78 -14.32 19.52
N GLN A 40 5.25 -15.02 18.55
CA GLN A 40 4.26 -16.07 18.78
C GLN A 40 4.81 -17.20 19.66
N LYS A 41 6.04 -17.64 19.41
CA LYS A 41 6.69 -18.67 20.22
C LYS A 41 6.86 -18.23 21.66
N PHE A 42 7.30 -16.98 21.86
CA PHE A 42 7.48 -16.43 23.20
C PHE A 42 6.16 -16.43 23.98
N PHE A 43 5.10 -15.93 23.37
CA PHE A 43 3.81 -15.84 24.06
C PHE A 43 3.12 -17.17 24.22
N ARG A 44 3.40 -18.15 23.37
CA ARG A 44 2.91 -19.52 23.58
C ARG A 44 3.47 -20.13 24.86
N LYS A 45 4.74 -19.84 25.18
CA LYS A 45 5.37 -20.33 26.41
C LYS A 45 4.70 -19.80 27.67
N ILE A 46 4.15 -18.59 27.62
CA ILE A 46 3.48 -17.98 28.77
C ILE A 46 1.96 -18.09 28.69
N LYS A 47 1.47 -18.91 27.78
CA LYS A 47 0.04 -19.22 27.61
C LYS A 47 -0.86 -18.04 27.23
N PHE A 48 -0.30 -16.98 26.67
CA PHE A 48 -1.11 -15.90 26.12
C PHE A 48 -1.47 -16.22 24.67
N ARG A 49 -2.70 -15.87 24.30
CA ARG A 49 -3.12 -15.93 22.91
C ARG A 49 -2.77 -14.60 22.25
N ILE A 50 -1.93 -14.66 21.20
CA ILE A 50 -1.71 -13.49 20.35
C ILE A 50 -2.52 -13.70 19.09
N PRO A 51 -3.17 -12.64 18.56
CA PRO A 51 -3.80 -12.73 17.23
C PRO A 51 -2.74 -13.17 16.21
N GLU A 52 -3.12 -14.06 15.33
CA GLU A 52 -2.23 -14.52 14.27
C GLU A 52 -1.86 -13.39 13.32
N TYR A 53 -2.72 -12.39 13.19
CA TYR A 53 -2.54 -11.24 12.31
C TYR A 53 -2.69 -9.94 13.08
N LYS A 54 -1.88 -8.97 12.69
CA LYS A 54 -2.05 -7.59 13.11
C LYS A 54 -2.87 -6.88 12.04
N LYS A 55 -3.94 -6.21 12.44
CA LYS A 55 -4.80 -5.49 11.52
C LYS A 55 -4.41 -4.03 11.43
N ILE A 56 -4.18 -3.55 10.21
CA ILE A 56 -3.83 -2.16 9.96
C ILE A 56 -4.86 -1.60 8.99
N THR A 57 -5.73 -0.72 9.48
CA THR A 57 -6.77 -0.11 8.65
C THR A 57 -6.23 1.16 8.01
N LEU A 58 -6.29 1.21 6.68
CA LEU A 58 -5.86 2.38 5.92
C LEU A 58 -6.97 3.44 5.91
N ASP A 59 -6.57 4.70 5.83
CA ASP A 59 -7.54 5.78 5.69
C ASP A 59 -8.14 5.78 4.28
N GLU A 60 -9.06 6.71 4.02
CA GLU A 60 -9.76 6.79 2.74
C GLU A 60 -8.79 7.00 1.57
N TYR A 61 -7.88 7.95 1.72
CA TYR A 61 -6.88 8.24 0.67
C TYR A 61 -6.01 7.02 0.38
N SER A 62 -5.44 6.45 1.41
CA SER A 62 -4.53 5.30 1.27
C SER A 62 -5.26 4.09 0.70
N SER A 63 -6.50 3.86 1.12
CA SER A 63 -7.32 2.77 0.58
C SER A 63 -7.59 2.97 -0.90
N TYR A 64 -7.91 4.19 -1.32
CA TYR A 64 -8.17 4.49 -2.72
C TYR A 64 -6.94 4.22 -3.58
N VAL A 65 -5.76 4.66 -3.13
CA VAL A 65 -4.50 4.41 -3.84
C VAL A 65 -4.22 2.90 -3.89
N PHE A 66 -4.34 2.23 -2.75
CA PHE A 66 -4.05 0.79 -2.67
C PHE A 66 -4.90 -0.01 -3.65
N LEU A 67 -6.19 0.30 -3.73
CA LEU A 67 -7.11 -0.43 -4.61
C LEU A 67 -6.85 -0.20 -6.09
N GLN A 68 -6.10 0.83 -6.45
CA GLN A 68 -5.73 1.07 -7.83
C GLN A 68 -4.44 0.37 -8.25
N ILE A 69 -3.73 -0.22 -7.29
CA ILE A 69 -2.49 -0.96 -7.57
C ILE A 69 -2.89 -2.34 -8.07
N ASP A 70 -2.93 -2.50 -9.38
CA ASP A 70 -3.48 -3.70 -10.02
C ASP A 70 -2.49 -4.40 -10.98
N GLY A 71 -1.25 -3.97 -10.98
CA GLY A 71 -0.25 -4.54 -11.89
C GLY A 71 -0.36 -4.02 -13.32
N LYS A 72 -1.21 -3.03 -13.56
CA LYS A 72 -1.44 -2.49 -14.90
C LYS A 72 -1.36 -0.97 -14.96
N LYS A 73 -1.86 -0.27 -13.93
CA LYS A 73 -1.85 1.19 -13.91
C LYS A 73 -0.48 1.72 -13.53
N THR A 74 -0.03 2.74 -14.27
CA THR A 74 1.19 3.47 -13.91
C THR A 74 0.91 4.38 -12.73
N VAL A 75 1.98 4.83 -12.06
CA VAL A 75 1.88 5.85 -11.02
C VAL A 75 1.16 7.09 -11.54
N LYS A 76 1.47 7.48 -12.78
CA LYS A 76 0.81 8.63 -13.43
C LYS A 76 -0.71 8.43 -13.51
N ALA A 77 -1.15 7.26 -13.94
CA ALA A 77 -2.58 6.96 -14.06
C ALA A 77 -3.27 7.01 -12.70
N ILE A 78 -2.63 6.49 -11.66
CA ILE A 78 -3.16 6.55 -10.29
C ILE A 78 -3.28 8.01 -9.84
N GLY A 79 -2.26 8.83 -10.12
CA GLY A 79 -2.28 10.24 -9.78
C GLY A 79 -3.41 10.99 -10.49
N GLU A 80 -3.63 10.70 -11.76
CA GLU A 80 -4.71 11.32 -12.52
C GLU A 80 -6.08 10.96 -11.93
N ASN A 81 -6.24 9.71 -11.51
CA ASN A 81 -7.49 9.28 -10.87
C ASN A 81 -7.70 9.96 -9.51
N LEU A 82 -6.62 10.15 -8.75
CA LEU A 82 -6.69 10.88 -7.48
C LEU A 82 -7.13 12.32 -7.69
N GLU A 83 -6.57 12.98 -8.69
CA GLU A 83 -6.93 14.35 -9.01
C GLU A 83 -8.39 14.45 -9.43
N ALA A 84 -8.84 13.50 -10.25
CA ALA A 84 -10.23 13.48 -10.70
C ALA A 84 -11.21 13.29 -9.55
N LYS A 85 -10.83 12.52 -8.54
CA LYS A 85 -11.72 12.23 -7.40
C LYS A 85 -11.68 13.30 -6.34
N TYR A 86 -10.50 13.82 -6.01
CA TYR A 86 -10.32 14.68 -4.84
C TYR A 86 -9.97 16.12 -5.17
N GLY A 87 -9.55 16.40 -6.41
CA GLY A 87 -9.14 17.73 -6.81
C GLY A 87 -7.98 18.25 -5.99
N ASP A 88 -8.08 19.49 -5.55
CA ASP A 88 -6.98 20.16 -4.81
C ASP A 88 -6.72 19.58 -3.42
N LYS A 89 -7.63 18.77 -2.90
CA LYS A 89 -7.48 18.18 -1.57
C LYS A 89 -6.27 17.27 -1.44
N VAL A 90 -5.79 16.74 -2.57
CA VAL A 90 -4.64 15.82 -2.55
C VAL A 90 -3.33 16.50 -2.94
N ASN A 91 -3.33 17.82 -3.10
CA ASN A 91 -2.10 18.55 -3.45
C ASN A 91 -1.17 18.65 -2.23
N PRO A 92 0.13 18.58 -2.43
CA PRO A 92 0.83 18.36 -3.69
C PRO A 92 0.72 16.89 -4.14
N LEU A 93 0.07 16.67 -5.27
CA LEU A 93 -0.41 15.36 -5.71
C LEU A 93 0.69 14.28 -5.74
N TYR A 94 1.71 14.50 -6.56
CA TYR A 94 2.70 13.45 -6.77
C TYR A 94 3.68 13.32 -5.61
N GLU A 95 3.96 14.40 -4.89
CA GLU A 95 4.80 14.31 -3.69
C GLU A 95 4.15 13.40 -2.64
N ARG A 96 2.86 13.61 -2.40
CA ARG A 96 2.13 12.79 -1.43
C ARG A 96 1.98 11.35 -1.91
N LEU A 97 1.65 11.16 -3.19
CA LEU A 97 1.49 9.84 -3.77
C LEU A 97 2.81 9.05 -3.71
N LEU A 98 3.90 9.68 -4.11
CA LEU A 98 5.19 9.00 -4.11
C LEU A 98 5.70 8.68 -2.72
N LEU A 99 5.44 9.55 -1.74
CA LEU A 99 5.77 9.26 -0.35
C LEU A 99 5.01 8.04 0.16
N PHE A 100 3.72 7.98 -0.13
CA PHE A 100 2.91 6.83 0.28
C PHE A 100 3.36 5.54 -0.40
N LEU A 101 3.55 5.58 -1.73
CA LEU A 101 3.98 4.40 -2.48
C LEU A 101 5.35 3.91 -2.02
N ASN A 102 6.28 4.84 -1.78
CA ASN A 102 7.59 4.46 -1.26
C ASN A 102 7.47 3.80 0.10
N HIS A 103 6.61 4.33 0.96
CA HIS A 103 6.40 3.76 2.29
C HIS A 103 5.89 2.32 2.22
N ILE A 104 4.84 2.08 1.43
CA ILE A 104 4.26 0.73 1.36
C ILE A 104 5.10 -0.23 0.52
N ASP A 105 6.00 0.28 -0.32
CA ASP A 105 6.95 -0.55 -1.07
C ASP A 105 8.16 -0.92 -0.20
N VAL A 106 8.88 0.09 0.27
CA VAL A 106 10.18 -0.11 0.93
C VAL A 106 10.03 -0.49 2.40
N ASN A 107 9.16 0.20 3.12
CA ASN A 107 9.05 -0.01 4.57
C ASN A 107 8.10 -1.15 4.94
N CYS A 108 7.02 -1.30 4.18
CA CYS A 108 5.98 -2.29 4.51
C CYS A 108 6.03 -3.54 3.65
N HIS A 109 6.61 -3.46 2.47
CA HIS A 109 6.66 -4.59 1.51
C HIS A 109 5.28 -5.06 1.10
N TYR A 110 4.32 -4.14 1.02
CA TYR A 110 2.95 -4.48 0.59
C TYR A 110 2.81 -4.55 -0.92
N ILE A 111 3.68 -3.86 -1.64
CA ILE A 111 3.65 -3.81 -3.10
C ILE A 111 5.04 -4.06 -3.66
N GLU A 112 5.08 -4.34 -4.96
CA GLU A 112 6.35 -4.51 -5.66
C GLU A 112 6.21 -4.02 -7.10
N LYS A 113 7.33 -3.65 -7.71
CA LYS A 113 7.35 -3.26 -9.13
C LYS A 113 7.09 -4.50 -9.98
N THR A 114 6.25 -4.33 -11.01
CA THR A 114 5.82 -5.49 -11.82
C THR A 114 6.91 -6.03 -12.71
N ASN A 115 7.80 -5.17 -13.16
CA ASN A 115 8.86 -5.59 -14.05
C ASN A 115 10.06 -4.70 -13.85
N SER A 116 11.09 -5.24 -14.21
CA SER A 116 12.32 -4.50 -14.29
C SER A 116 12.30 -3.56 -15.47
#